data_a965a3582e620c17af1330030600891b
#
_entry.id   a965a3582e620c17af1330030600891b
#
_cell.length_a   1.000
_cell.length_b   1.000
_cell.length_c   1.000
_cell.angle_alpha   90.00
_cell.angle_beta   90.00
_cell.angle_gamma   90.00
#
_symmetry.space_group_name_H-M   'P 1'
#
loop_
_entity.id
_entity.type
_entity.pdbx_description
1 polymer ?
#
loop_
_entity_poly.entity_id
_entity_poly.type
_entity_poly.pdbx_seq_one_letter_code
_entity_poly.pdbx_strand_id
1 'polypeptide(L)'
;MIAMLQKKWKNLPAALRTVLTLLAVLALAALLTTVRHNASAYRTGVWDTGSQTLIYGRMHQMEQGQRAPGGFLGVYTEDWSDDQNRSWFREDTPADAAQFRPYTHQSGLQGWALGGLNRLLRVFLPEGTARETALYWVNSTLFYAVQLLTALAVWQELGVLPAAFWMAAILLAPWLQRGMKDLYWVPWTWQLPLLAVLLLCRCTCARGRTPRWCWPLVSLAVLVRCMCGFEFITTFLILCEIPLCYAAAKAECVEKAPQWACRW
;
A
#
# COMPACT_ATOMS: atom_id res chain seq x y z
N MET A 1 12.39 15.83 30.19
CA MET A 1 12.88 15.36 28.88
C MET A 1 11.80 15.38 27.81
N ILE A 2 10.65 14.72 27.98
CA ILE A 2 9.57 14.62 26.97
C ILE A 2 9.01 16.01 26.60
N ALA A 3 8.67 16.85 27.57
CA ALA A 3 8.15 18.21 27.31
C ALA A 3 9.13 19.10 26.52
N MET A 4 10.44 18.97 26.78
CA MET A 4 11.47 19.67 26.03
C MET A 4 11.58 19.20 24.58
N LEU A 5 11.46 17.89 24.34
CA LEU A 5 11.45 17.32 23.00
C LEU A 5 10.19 17.75 22.24
N GLN A 6 9.02 17.76 22.88
CA GLN A 6 7.78 18.25 22.28
C GLN A 6 7.88 19.74 21.90
N LYS A 7 8.49 20.57 22.73
CA LYS A 7 8.72 21.99 22.43
C LYS A 7 9.67 22.17 21.24
N LYS A 8 10.77 21.41 21.20
CA LYS A 8 11.71 21.44 20.07
C LYS A 8 11.02 20.96 18.78
N TRP A 9 10.22 19.88 18.85
CA TRP A 9 9.47 19.37 17.73
C TRP A 9 8.50 20.40 17.15
N LYS A 10 7.72 21.08 18.01
CA LYS A 10 6.77 22.13 17.58
C LYS A 10 7.46 23.31 16.90
N ASN A 11 8.70 23.60 17.24
CA ASN A 11 9.49 24.70 16.68
C ASN A 11 10.11 24.37 15.31
N LEU A 12 10.10 23.10 14.87
CA LEU A 12 10.60 22.72 13.54
C LEU A 12 9.64 23.23 12.44
N PRO A 13 10.17 23.62 11.26
CA PRO A 13 9.37 23.93 10.10
C PRO A 13 8.41 22.78 9.76
N ALA A 14 7.19 23.11 9.32
CA ALA A 14 6.16 22.10 9.03
C ALA A 14 6.63 21.06 8.00
N ALA A 15 7.31 21.50 6.94
CA ALA A 15 7.88 20.61 5.93
C ALA A 15 8.88 19.61 6.55
N LEU A 16 9.78 20.08 7.41
CA LEU A 16 10.77 19.22 8.08
C LEU A 16 10.09 18.21 9.01
N ARG A 17 9.07 18.63 9.77
CA ARG A 17 8.28 17.71 10.60
C ARG A 17 7.62 16.62 9.76
N THR A 18 7.04 16.98 8.61
CA THR A 18 6.44 16.01 7.69
C THR A 18 7.46 15.01 7.18
N VAL A 19 8.62 15.49 6.71
CA VAL A 19 9.71 14.62 6.22
C VAL A 19 10.18 13.67 7.33
N LEU A 20 10.45 14.18 8.52
CA LEU A 20 10.90 13.35 9.65
C LEU A 20 9.83 12.33 10.07
N THR A 21 8.54 12.70 10.04
CA THR A 21 7.44 11.75 10.31
C THR A 21 7.41 10.64 9.27
N LEU A 22 7.51 10.97 7.98
CA LEU A 22 7.52 9.97 6.91
C LEU A 22 8.73 9.05 7.01
N LEU A 23 9.92 9.58 7.30
CA LEU A 23 11.11 8.76 7.51
C LEU A 23 10.96 7.83 8.72
N ALA A 24 10.40 8.31 9.84
CA ALA A 24 10.13 7.48 11.00
C ALA A 24 9.10 6.38 10.71
N VAL A 25 8.04 6.70 9.97
CA VAL A 25 7.05 5.72 9.52
C VAL A 25 7.69 4.66 8.63
N LEU A 26 8.50 5.06 7.65
CA LEU A 26 9.18 4.10 6.78
C LEU A 26 10.18 3.22 7.53
N ALA A 27 10.95 3.79 8.45
CA ALA A 27 11.88 3.03 9.29
C ALA A 27 11.15 2.02 10.18
N LEU A 28 10.04 2.43 10.80
CA LEU A 28 9.22 1.52 11.63
C LEU A 28 8.53 0.45 10.77
N ALA A 29 8.04 0.81 9.59
CA ALA A 29 7.45 -0.14 8.65
C ALA A 29 8.48 -1.20 8.20
N ALA A 30 9.70 -0.77 7.86
CA ALA A 30 10.81 -1.66 7.52
C ALA A 30 11.19 -2.59 8.68
N LEU A 31 11.23 -2.07 9.90
CA LEU A 31 11.47 -2.87 11.11
C LEU A 31 10.38 -3.92 11.32
N LEU A 32 9.10 -3.54 11.21
CA LEU A 32 7.97 -4.46 11.32
C LEU A 32 8.04 -5.55 10.24
N THR A 33 8.36 -5.18 8.99
CA THR A 33 8.57 -6.11 7.90
C THR A 33 9.67 -7.10 8.23
N THR A 34 10.83 -6.64 8.71
CA THR A 34 11.98 -7.48 9.07
C THR A 34 11.63 -8.45 10.19
N VAL A 35 10.98 -7.97 11.25
CA VAL A 35 10.55 -8.81 12.37
C VAL A 35 9.57 -9.88 11.91
N ARG A 36 8.60 -9.51 11.05
CA ARG A 36 7.59 -10.44 10.54
C ARG A 36 8.15 -11.40 9.49
N HIS A 37 9.07 -10.94 8.65
CA HIS A 37 9.72 -11.81 7.66
C HIS A 37 10.43 -13.01 8.29
N ASN A 38 10.97 -12.84 9.48
CA ASN A 38 11.62 -13.89 10.25
C ASN A 38 10.62 -14.79 11.00
N ALA A 39 9.36 -14.40 11.13
CA ALA A 39 8.36 -15.22 11.80
C ALA A 39 7.93 -16.42 10.93
N SER A 40 7.73 -17.59 11.56
CA SER A 40 7.35 -18.84 10.86
C SER A 40 6.07 -18.71 10.03
N ALA A 41 5.08 -17.95 10.51
CA ALA A 41 3.83 -17.70 9.80
C ALA A 41 4.02 -16.92 8.48
N TYR A 42 5.08 -16.12 8.36
CA TYR A 42 5.40 -15.39 7.14
C TYR A 42 6.05 -16.29 6.08
N ARG A 43 6.67 -17.37 6.48
CA ARG A 43 7.34 -18.33 5.58
C ARG A 43 6.34 -19.22 4.83
N THR A 44 5.11 -19.37 5.33
CA THR A 44 4.07 -20.19 4.71
C THR A 44 3.39 -19.45 3.56
N GLY A 45 3.98 -19.50 2.36
CA GLY A 45 3.35 -19.09 1.10
C GLY A 45 2.83 -17.63 1.05
N VAL A 46 2.32 -17.26 -0.08
CA VAL A 46 1.50 -16.07 -0.31
C VAL A 46 0.04 -16.43 -0.19
N TRP A 47 -0.82 -15.43 -0.19
CA TRP A 47 -2.26 -15.65 -0.05
C TRP A 47 -2.87 -16.31 -1.29
N ASP A 48 -2.51 -15.82 -2.47
CA ASP A 48 -3.03 -16.27 -3.75
C ASP A 48 -1.88 -16.63 -4.70
N THR A 49 -1.47 -17.89 -4.64
CA THR A 49 -0.37 -18.39 -5.48
C THR A 49 -0.75 -18.39 -6.95
N GLY A 50 -2.00 -18.75 -7.27
CA GLY A 50 -2.48 -18.82 -8.65
C GLY A 50 -2.44 -17.48 -9.36
N SER A 51 -2.90 -16.41 -8.73
CA SER A 51 -2.89 -15.08 -9.35
C SER A 51 -1.50 -14.45 -9.41
N GLN A 52 -0.57 -14.84 -8.55
CA GLN A 52 0.80 -14.32 -8.59
C GLN A 52 1.56 -14.72 -9.85
N THR A 53 1.22 -15.84 -10.47
CA THR A 53 1.82 -16.27 -11.74
C THR A 53 1.72 -15.18 -12.82
N LEU A 54 0.61 -14.41 -12.80
CA LEU A 54 0.39 -13.28 -13.70
C LEU A 54 1.42 -12.15 -13.52
N ILE A 55 1.85 -11.94 -12.29
CA ILE A 55 2.89 -10.94 -11.97
C ILE A 55 4.25 -11.44 -12.41
N TYR A 56 4.58 -12.70 -12.12
CA TYR A 56 5.86 -13.28 -12.56
C TYR A 56 5.98 -13.30 -14.07
N GLY A 57 4.95 -13.75 -14.79
CA GLY A 57 4.95 -13.73 -16.24
C GLY A 57 5.16 -12.32 -16.80
N ARG A 58 4.47 -11.31 -16.22
CA ARG A 58 4.65 -9.92 -16.63
C ARG A 58 6.05 -9.38 -16.33
N MET A 59 6.59 -9.62 -15.14
CA MET A 59 7.95 -9.18 -14.75
C MET A 59 9.00 -9.83 -15.66
N HIS A 60 8.86 -11.13 -15.89
CA HIS A 60 9.76 -11.89 -16.75
C HIS A 60 9.73 -11.36 -18.20
N GLN A 61 8.54 -11.13 -18.76
CA GLN A 61 8.36 -10.52 -20.07
C GLN A 61 9.05 -9.15 -20.18
N MET A 62 8.97 -8.32 -19.14
CA MET A 62 9.66 -7.04 -19.11
C MET A 62 11.16 -7.20 -19.01
N GLU A 63 11.70 -8.19 -18.30
CA GLU A 63 13.13 -8.50 -18.21
C GLU A 63 13.72 -8.88 -19.56
N GLN A 64 12.98 -9.68 -20.32
CA GLN A 64 13.38 -10.10 -21.67
C GLN A 64 13.35 -8.94 -22.70
N GLY A 65 12.91 -7.74 -22.27
CA GLY A 65 12.80 -6.58 -23.18
C GLY A 65 11.69 -6.70 -24.22
N GLN A 66 10.85 -7.70 -24.09
CA GLN A 66 9.77 -8.01 -25.02
C GLN A 66 8.60 -7.04 -24.86
N ARG A 67 7.90 -6.74 -25.94
CA ARG A 67 6.64 -5.99 -25.92
C ARG A 67 5.47 -6.97 -25.93
N ALA A 68 4.66 -6.95 -24.89
CA ALA A 68 3.42 -7.71 -24.87
C ALA A 68 2.29 -6.87 -25.48
N PRO A 69 1.39 -7.48 -26.25
CA PRO A 69 0.14 -6.84 -26.65
C PRO A 69 -0.64 -6.37 -25.41
N GLY A 70 -1.18 -5.15 -25.46
CA GLY A 70 -2.09 -4.63 -24.44
C GLY A 70 -1.45 -4.18 -23.12
N GLY A 71 -0.21 -4.54 -22.81
CA GLY A 71 0.48 -4.07 -21.60
C GLY A 71 -0.07 -4.58 -20.27
N PHE A 72 -0.90 -5.60 -20.25
CA PHE A 72 -1.52 -6.19 -19.08
C PHE A 72 -0.64 -7.23 -18.38
N LEU A 73 -1.13 -7.78 -17.27
CA LEU A 73 -0.58 -9.00 -16.67
C LEU A 73 -0.68 -10.17 -17.65
N GLY A 74 0.05 -11.23 -17.41
CA GLY A 74 -0.05 -12.43 -18.27
C GLY A 74 0.91 -13.52 -17.87
N VAL A 75 0.84 -14.62 -18.59
CA VAL A 75 1.61 -15.85 -18.36
C VAL A 75 2.22 -16.37 -19.66
N TYR A 76 3.27 -17.17 -19.55
CA TYR A 76 3.89 -17.90 -20.65
C TYR A 76 3.39 -19.35 -20.77
N THR A 77 2.68 -19.85 -19.77
CA THR A 77 2.24 -21.23 -19.70
C THR A 77 0.74 -21.34 -19.86
N GLU A 78 0.25 -22.48 -20.39
CA GLU A 78 -1.18 -22.77 -20.44
C GLU A 78 -1.76 -23.07 -19.07
N ASP A 79 -0.94 -23.72 -18.25
CA ASP A 79 -1.26 -23.99 -16.86
C ASP A 79 -0.98 -22.73 -16.03
N TRP A 80 -2.01 -22.25 -15.36
CA TRP A 80 -1.92 -21.12 -14.41
C TRP A 80 -1.22 -21.52 -13.10
N SER A 81 -0.40 -22.58 -13.13
CA SER A 81 0.42 -22.94 -11.99
C SER A 81 1.47 -21.88 -11.75
N ASP A 82 1.56 -21.44 -10.51
CA ASP A 82 2.52 -20.43 -10.04
C ASP A 82 3.98 -20.87 -10.27
N ASP A 83 4.24 -22.15 -10.20
CA ASP A 83 5.59 -22.68 -10.11
C ASP A 83 6.42 -22.46 -11.38
N GLN A 84 5.85 -22.58 -12.58
CA GLN A 84 6.64 -22.49 -13.80
C GLN A 84 7.03 -21.04 -14.16
N ASN A 85 6.09 -20.09 -14.17
CA ASN A 85 6.40 -18.68 -14.45
C ASN A 85 7.33 -18.10 -13.37
N ARG A 86 7.17 -18.54 -12.13
CA ARG A 86 8.02 -18.16 -11.02
C ARG A 86 9.43 -18.73 -11.15
N SER A 87 9.56 -19.98 -11.55
CA SER A 87 10.85 -20.64 -11.80
C SER A 87 11.59 -19.91 -12.94
N TRP A 88 10.94 -19.66 -14.07
CA TRP A 88 11.53 -18.92 -15.18
C TRP A 88 11.99 -17.52 -14.77
N PHE A 89 11.18 -16.80 -13.98
CA PHE A 89 11.56 -15.50 -13.44
C PHE A 89 12.80 -15.60 -12.53
N ARG A 90 12.89 -16.61 -11.68
CA ARG A 90 14.02 -16.80 -10.76
C ARG A 90 15.30 -17.21 -11.47
N GLU A 91 15.20 -18.02 -12.51
CA GLU A 91 16.30 -18.62 -13.24
C GLU A 91 16.70 -17.79 -14.48
N ASP A 92 16.02 -16.68 -14.72
CA ASP A 92 16.18 -15.85 -15.93
C ASP A 92 16.06 -16.69 -17.22
N THR A 93 15.21 -17.72 -17.25
CA THR A 93 15.05 -18.65 -18.37
C THR A 93 14.57 -17.90 -19.61
N PRO A 94 15.23 -18.03 -20.78
CA PRO A 94 14.73 -17.40 -22.00
C PRO A 94 13.32 -17.90 -22.34
N ALA A 95 12.42 -16.98 -22.68
CA ALA A 95 11.05 -17.31 -23.07
C ALA A 95 10.71 -16.67 -24.41
N ASP A 96 9.92 -17.37 -25.23
CA ASP A 96 9.45 -16.86 -26.52
C ASP A 96 8.31 -15.86 -26.29
N ALA A 97 8.47 -14.64 -26.83
CA ALA A 97 7.45 -13.59 -26.76
C ALA A 97 6.09 -14.02 -27.31
N ALA A 98 6.08 -14.91 -28.31
CA ALA A 98 4.86 -15.44 -28.92
C ALA A 98 4.03 -16.31 -27.96
N GLN A 99 4.65 -16.85 -26.92
CA GLN A 99 4.00 -17.67 -25.91
C GLN A 99 3.32 -16.82 -24.81
N PHE A 100 3.62 -15.53 -24.72
CA PHE A 100 3.02 -14.67 -23.70
C PHE A 100 1.52 -14.47 -23.95
N ARG A 101 0.71 -14.89 -23.00
CA ARG A 101 -0.75 -14.74 -23.02
C ARG A 101 -1.17 -13.63 -22.05
N PRO A 102 -1.65 -12.48 -22.58
CA PRO A 102 -2.07 -11.38 -21.73
C PRO A 102 -3.37 -11.69 -20.99
N TYR A 103 -3.41 -11.31 -19.72
CA TYR A 103 -4.61 -11.33 -18.89
C TYR A 103 -5.29 -9.96 -18.98
N THR A 104 -6.42 -9.89 -19.67
CA THR A 104 -7.06 -8.62 -20.05
C THR A 104 -8.17 -8.14 -19.11
N HIS A 105 -8.44 -8.87 -18.01
CA HIS A 105 -9.53 -8.53 -17.09
C HIS A 105 -9.23 -7.33 -16.17
N GLN A 106 -7.97 -6.93 -16.08
CA GLN A 106 -7.55 -5.74 -15.31
C GLN A 106 -6.31 -5.10 -15.92
N SER A 107 -6.08 -3.82 -15.60
CA SER A 107 -4.97 -3.03 -16.17
C SER A 107 -3.59 -3.50 -15.72
N GLY A 108 -3.47 -4.14 -14.54
CA GLY A 108 -2.22 -4.73 -14.06
C GLY A 108 -1.11 -3.72 -13.75
N LEU A 109 -1.44 -2.52 -13.25
CA LEU A 109 -0.46 -1.48 -12.90
C LEU A 109 0.63 -2.02 -11.98
N GLN A 110 0.28 -2.91 -11.04
CA GLN A 110 1.24 -3.55 -10.13
C GLN A 110 2.31 -4.35 -10.89
N GLY A 111 1.95 -5.06 -11.95
CA GLY A 111 2.91 -5.79 -12.78
C GLY A 111 3.93 -4.86 -13.46
N TRP A 112 3.47 -3.71 -13.94
CA TRP A 112 4.34 -2.68 -14.49
C TRP A 112 5.27 -2.07 -13.45
N ALA A 113 4.72 -1.67 -12.31
CA ALA A 113 5.49 -1.06 -11.24
C ALA A 113 6.53 -2.04 -10.67
N LEU A 114 6.13 -3.27 -10.39
CA LEU A 114 7.01 -4.31 -9.88
C LEU A 114 8.03 -4.75 -10.94
N GLY A 115 7.65 -4.82 -12.21
CA GLY A 115 8.58 -5.11 -13.31
C GLY A 115 9.63 -4.02 -13.48
N GLY A 116 9.24 -2.75 -13.37
CA GLY A 116 10.18 -1.62 -13.37
C GLY A 116 11.13 -1.66 -12.18
N LEU A 117 10.60 -1.92 -10.97
CA LEU A 117 11.39 -2.08 -9.76
C LEU A 117 12.33 -3.28 -9.85
N ASN A 118 11.87 -4.41 -10.38
CA ASN A 118 12.68 -5.60 -10.58
C ASN A 118 13.88 -5.33 -11.52
N ARG A 119 13.68 -4.60 -12.62
CA ARG A 119 14.77 -4.17 -13.49
C ARG A 119 15.81 -3.31 -12.75
N LEU A 120 15.36 -2.41 -11.90
CA LEU A 120 16.26 -1.61 -11.06
C LEU A 120 17.01 -2.49 -10.07
N LEU A 121 16.32 -3.41 -9.40
CA LEU A 121 16.91 -4.34 -8.43
C LEU A 121 17.94 -5.27 -9.09
N ARG A 122 17.76 -5.65 -10.35
CA ARG A 122 18.70 -6.52 -11.10
C ARG A 122 20.12 -5.96 -11.14
N VAL A 123 20.26 -4.63 -11.10
CA VAL A 123 21.60 -3.98 -11.07
C VAL A 123 22.38 -4.34 -9.81
N PHE A 124 21.68 -4.54 -8.68
CA PHE A 124 22.29 -4.78 -7.37
C PHE A 124 22.12 -6.23 -6.89
N LEU A 125 21.09 -6.92 -7.38
CA LEU A 125 20.69 -8.26 -7.02
C LEU A 125 20.53 -9.10 -8.30
N PRO A 126 21.61 -9.71 -8.81
CA PRO A 126 21.57 -10.48 -10.06
C PRO A 126 20.67 -11.73 -9.95
N GLU A 127 20.61 -12.35 -8.78
CA GLU A 127 19.82 -13.57 -8.55
C GLU A 127 18.32 -13.28 -8.49
N GLY A 128 17.49 -14.00 -9.26
CA GLY A 128 16.05 -13.82 -9.30
C GLY A 128 15.35 -14.11 -7.97
N THR A 129 15.84 -15.09 -7.20
CA THR A 129 15.34 -15.40 -5.84
C THR A 129 15.57 -14.25 -4.84
N ALA A 130 16.73 -13.58 -4.95
CA ALA A 130 17.04 -12.41 -4.12
C ALA A 130 16.14 -11.23 -4.51
N ARG A 131 15.90 -11.02 -5.81
CA ARG A 131 14.98 -9.98 -6.32
C ARG A 131 13.55 -10.24 -5.86
N GLU A 132 13.06 -11.46 -5.95
CA GLU A 132 11.73 -11.83 -5.46
C GLU A 132 11.58 -11.52 -3.97
N THR A 133 12.56 -11.91 -3.17
CA THR A 133 12.57 -11.61 -1.73
C THR A 133 12.54 -10.10 -1.48
N ALA A 134 13.31 -9.33 -2.23
CA ALA A 134 13.31 -7.87 -2.13
C ALA A 134 11.95 -7.26 -2.52
N LEU A 135 11.29 -7.77 -3.56
CA LEU A 135 9.94 -7.33 -3.96
C LEU A 135 8.90 -7.60 -2.86
N TYR A 136 8.92 -8.79 -2.25
CA TYR A 136 8.07 -9.10 -1.10
C TYR A 136 8.33 -8.18 0.08
N TRP A 137 9.60 -7.88 0.34
CA TRP A 137 9.99 -6.99 1.43
C TRP A 137 9.51 -5.56 1.18
N VAL A 138 9.67 -5.04 -0.03
CA VAL A 138 9.18 -3.71 -0.43
C VAL A 138 7.66 -3.65 -0.31
N ASN A 139 6.94 -4.64 -0.85
CA ASN A 139 5.47 -4.68 -0.80
C ASN A 139 4.95 -4.69 0.65
N SER A 140 5.56 -5.50 1.51
CA SER A 140 5.22 -5.57 2.93
C SER A 140 5.54 -4.27 3.67
N THR A 141 6.66 -3.62 3.33
CA THR A 141 7.03 -2.33 3.93
C THR A 141 6.04 -1.24 3.56
N LEU A 142 5.62 -1.18 2.30
CA LEU A 142 4.57 -0.26 1.85
C LEU A 142 3.24 -0.53 2.56
N PHE A 143 2.89 -1.81 2.75
CA PHE A 143 1.71 -2.17 3.52
C PHE A 143 1.77 -1.61 4.94
N TYR A 144 2.83 -1.89 5.70
CA TYR A 144 2.96 -1.36 7.06
C TYR A 144 3.07 0.17 7.10
N ALA A 145 3.70 0.80 6.11
CA ALA A 145 3.76 2.26 6.05
C ALA A 145 2.37 2.88 5.93
N VAL A 146 1.51 2.33 5.06
CA VAL A 146 0.12 2.80 4.90
C VAL A 146 -0.68 2.55 6.18
N GLN A 147 -0.51 1.38 6.84
CA GLN A 147 -1.18 1.09 8.11
C GLN A 147 -0.78 2.06 9.23
N LEU A 148 0.52 2.36 9.35
CA LEU A 148 1.05 3.31 10.34
C LEU A 148 0.57 4.74 10.09
N LEU A 149 0.49 5.17 8.82
CA LEU A 149 -0.06 6.47 8.47
C LEU A 149 -1.55 6.56 8.79
N THR A 150 -2.30 5.49 8.53
CA THR A 150 -3.71 5.40 8.90
C THR A 150 -3.89 5.43 10.43
N ALA A 151 -3.10 4.65 11.16
CA ALA A 151 -3.11 4.66 12.62
C ALA A 151 -2.74 6.04 13.20
N LEU A 152 -1.79 6.73 12.58
CA LEU A 152 -1.41 8.09 12.96
C LEU A 152 -2.57 9.08 12.74
N ALA A 153 -3.30 8.97 11.63
CA ALA A 153 -4.48 9.77 11.36
C ALA A 153 -5.60 9.47 12.38
N VAL A 154 -5.86 8.20 12.66
CA VAL A 154 -6.83 7.75 13.69
C VAL A 154 -6.43 8.27 15.07
N TRP A 155 -5.17 8.16 15.45
CA TRP A 155 -4.68 8.69 16.73
C TRP A 155 -4.96 10.19 16.88
N GLN A 156 -4.71 10.94 15.84
CA GLN A 156 -4.86 12.40 15.88
C GLN A 156 -6.33 12.85 15.96
N GLU A 157 -7.27 12.04 15.47
CA GLU A 157 -8.71 12.36 15.49
C GLU A 157 -9.47 11.71 16.65
N LEU A 158 -9.16 10.46 16.97
CA LEU A 158 -9.92 9.63 17.92
C LEU A 158 -9.13 9.24 19.18
N GLY A 159 -7.82 9.55 19.21
CA GLY A 159 -6.95 9.23 20.35
C GLY A 159 -6.19 7.91 20.20
N VAL A 160 -5.40 7.62 21.26
CA VAL A 160 -4.42 6.50 21.23
C VAL A 160 -5.09 5.13 21.22
N LEU A 161 -6.22 4.94 21.92
CA LEU A 161 -6.85 3.63 22.04
C LEU A 161 -7.38 3.09 20.71
N PRO A 162 -8.17 3.84 19.90
CA PRO A 162 -8.57 3.39 18.56
C PRO A 162 -7.38 3.13 17.63
N ALA A 163 -6.34 3.95 17.69
CA ALA A 163 -5.15 3.74 16.88
C ALA A 163 -4.38 2.47 17.28
N ALA A 164 -4.25 2.21 18.57
CA ALA A 164 -3.64 0.99 19.09
C ALA A 164 -4.46 -0.25 18.71
N PHE A 165 -5.80 -0.17 18.80
CA PHE A 165 -6.69 -1.23 18.38
C PHE A 165 -6.57 -1.52 16.87
N TRP A 166 -6.50 -0.47 16.03
CA TRP A 166 -6.23 -0.61 14.60
C TRP A 166 -4.95 -1.40 14.33
N MET A 167 -3.84 -0.97 14.95
CA MET A 167 -2.55 -1.65 14.76
C MET A 167 -2.55 -3.07 15.31
N ALA A 168 -3.19 -3.30 16.46
CA ALA A 168 -3.32 -4.65 17.02
C ALA A 168 -4.10 -5.58 16.07
N ALA A 169 -5.21 -5.12 15.50
CA ALA A 169 -5.99 -5.87 14.53
C ALA A 169 -5.14 -6.24 13.29
N ILE A 170 -4.36 -5.30 12.76
CA ILE A 170 -3.46 -5.55 11.63
C ILE A 170 -2.35 -6.55 12.00
N LEU A 171 -1.73 -6.40 13.16
CA LEU A 171 -0.61 -7.24 13.56
C LEU A 171 -1.01 -8.65 13.99
N LEU A 172 -2.23 -8.81 14.51
CA LEU A 172 -2.74 -10.09 15.01
C LEU A 172 -3.52 -10.89 13.95
N ALA A 173 -3.92 -10.28 12.82
CA ALA A 173 -4.64 -10.96 11.77
C ALA A 173 -3.72 -11.86 10.93
N PRO A 174 -3.76 -13.20 11.07
CA PRO A 174 -2.83 -14.09 10.35
C PRO A 174 -3.05 -14.02 8.84
N TRP A 175 -4.27 -13.75 8.41
CA TRP A 175 -4.63 -13.59 7.02
C TRP A 175 -3.94 -12.37 6.38
N LEU A 176 -3.94 -11.22 7.04
CA LEU A 176 -3.24 -10.04 6.55
C LEU A 176 -1.73 -10.25 6.51
N GLN A 177 -1.19 -11.03 7.43
CA GLN A 177 0.24 -11.34 7.47
C GLN A 177 0.71 -12.16 6.25
N ARG A 178 -0.16 -12.98 5.67
CA ARG A 178 0.12 -13.68 4.41
C ARG A 178 -0.09 -12.77 3.21
N GLY A 179 -1.16 -11.97 3.21
CA GLY A 179 -1.52 -11.08 2.11
C GLY A 179 -0.56 -9.91 1.90
N MET A 180 0.08 -9.39 2.97
CA MET A 180 0.90 -8.18 2.86
C MET A 180 2.08 -8.29 1.88
N LYS A 181 2.59 -9.50 1.61
CA LYS A 181 3.66 -9.76 0.64
C LYS A 181 3.14 -10.11 -0.75
N ASP A 182 1.84 -10.30 -0.91
CA ASP A 182 1.23 -10.70 -2.17
C ASP A 182 1.40 -9.62 -3.24
N LEU A 183 2.09 -9.99 -4.33
CA LEU A 183 2.44 -9.05 -5.40
C LEU A 183 1.28 -8.80 -6.36
N TYR A 184 0.32 -9.72 -6.45
CA TYR A 184 -0.87 -9.54 -7.27
C TYR A 184 -1.88 -8.61 -6.59
N TRP A 185 -2.19 -8.89 -5.34
CA TRP A 185 -3.17 -8.12 -4.59
C TRP A 185 -2.68 -6.75 -4.14
N VAL A 186 -1.37 -6.56 -3.98
CA VAL A 186 -0.73 -5.31 -3.49
C VAL A 186 -1.54 -4.60 -2.40
N PRO A 187 -1.73 -5.22 -1.22
CA PRO A 187 -2.73 -4.80 -0.22
C PRO A 187 -2.55 -3.38 0.31
N TRP A 188 -1.37 -2.81 0.18
CA TRP A 188 -1.12 -1.41 0.54
C TRP A 188 -1.95 -0.42 -0.31
N THR A 189 -2.33 -0.82 -1.56
CA THR A 189 -3.17 0.01 -2.43
C THR A 189 -4.61 0.07 -1.97
N TRP A 190 -5.08 -0.91 -1.21
CA TRP A 190 -6.47 -1.00 -0.75
C TRP A 190 -6.87 0.16 0.14
N GLN A 191 -5.94 0.66 0.94
CA GLN A 191 -6.21 1.72 1.91
C GLN A 191 -5.73 3.11 1.47
N LEU A 192 -5.11 3.23 0.29
CA LEU A 192 -4.73 4.52 -0.25
C LEU A 192 -5.93 5.49 -0.37
N PRO A 193 -7.11 5.06 -0.88
CA PRO A 193 -8.29 5.92 -0.92
C PRO A 193 -8.71 6.40 0.47
N LEU A 194 -8.77 5.50 1.46
CA LEU A 194 -9.09 5.85 2.84
C LEU A 194 -8.11 6.88 3.42
N LEU A 195 -6.80 6.63 3.25
CA LEU A 195 -5.76 7.54 3.73
C LEU A 195 -5.87 8.93 3.07
N ALA A 196 -6.14 8.98 1.77
CA ALA A 196 -6.34 10.22 1.04
C ALA A 196 -7.59 10.99 1.52
N VAL A 197 -8.70 10.28 1.80
CA VAL A 197 -9.92 10.89 2.36
C VAL A 197 -9.72 11.36 3.79
N LEU A 198 -9.04 10.60 4.64
CA LEU A 198 -8.67 11.05 5.99
C LEU A 198 -7.87 12.34 5.95
N LEU A 199 -6.90 12.44 5.04
CA LEU A 199 -6.11 13.65 4.83
C LEU A 199 -6.96 14.81 4.32
N LEU A 200 -7.90 14.56 3.38
CA LEU A 200 -8.87 15.54 2.88
C LEU A 200 -9.71 16.09 4.02
N CYS A 201 -10.36 15.24 4.82
CA CYS A 201 -11.19 15.63 5.96
C CYS A 201 -10.39 16.48 6.94
N ARG A 202 -9.19 16.03 7.30
CA ARG A 202 -8.30 16.76 8.21
C ARG A 202 -7.91 18.14 7.70
N CYS A 203 -7.51 18.23 6.42
CA CYS A 203 -7.14 19.51 5.82
C CYS A 203 -8.33 20.47 5.72
N THR A 204 -9.52 19.94 5.48
CA THR A 204 -10.77 20.72 5.44
C THR A 204 -11.13 21.26 6.82
N CYS A 205 -11.14 20.39 7.84
CA CYS A 205 -11.41 20.81 9.23
C CYS A 205 -10.40 21.84 9.74
N ALA A 206 -9.11 21.65 9.44
CA ALA A 206 -8.06 22.56 9.90
C ALA A 206 -8.10 23.95 9.23
N ARG A 207 -8.62 24.05 8.01
CA ARG A 207 -8.59 25.28 7.21
C ARG A 207 -9.97 25.92 6.98
N GLY A 208 -11.05 25.28 7.45
CA GLY A 208 -12.43 25.67 7.17
C GLY A 208 -12.83 25.57 5.69
N ARG A 209 -11.94 25.07 4.83
CA ARG A 209 -12.20 24.85 3.40
C ARG A 209 -11.34 23.72 2.87
N THR A 210 -11.85 23.00 1.88
CA THR A 210 -11.11 21.91 1.23
C THR A 210 -10.05 22.48 0.28
N PRO A 211 -8.76 22.17 0.50
CA PRO A 211 -7.71 22.54 -0.44
C PRO A 211 -7.91 21.87 -1.81
N ARG A 212 -7.73 22.62 -2.89
CA ARG A 212 -7.96 22.11 -4.25
C ARG A 212 -7.13 20.86 -4.59
N TRP A 213 -5.93 20.73 -4.04
CA TRP A 213 -5.04 19.59 -4.27
C TRP A 213 -5.52 18.27 -3.62
N CYS A 214 -6.44 18.34 -2.66
CA CYS A 214 -6.97 17.12 -2.02
C CYS A 214 -7.79 16.26 -2.99
N TRP A 215 -8.56 16.88 -3.88
CA TRP A 215 -9.38 16.15 -4.85
C TRP A 215 -8.55 15.33 -5.84
N PRO A 216 -7.54 15.90 -6.53
CA PRO A 216 -6.62 15.08 -7.34
C PRO A 216 -5.94 13.96 -6.57
N LEU A 217 -5.59 14.18 -5.30
CA LEU A 217 -4.97 13.13 -4.48
C LEU A 217 -5.92 11.96 -4.23
N VAL A 218 -7.18 12.23 -3.86
CA VAL A 218 -8.20 11.19 -3.68
C VAL A 218 -8.46 10.46 -4.99
N SER A 219 -8.64 11.21 -6.09
CA SER A 219 -8.86 10.63 -7.42
C SER A 219 -7.70 9.75 -7.85
N LEU A 220 -6.46 10.18 -7.62
CA LEU A 220 -5.26 9.39 -7.92
C LEU A 220 -5.19 8.12 -7.08
N ALA A 221 -5.51 8.20 -5.78
CA ALA A 221 -5.51 7.03 -4.91
C ALA A 221 -6.55 5.98 -5.35
N VAL A 222 -7.76 6.42 -5.73
CA VAL A 222 -8.79 5.54 -6.30
C VAL A 222 -8.35 4.97 -7.64
N LEU A 223 -7.79 5.80 -8.53
CA LEU A 223 -7.30 5.37 -9.84
C LEU A 223 -6.22 4.30 -9.70
N VAL A 224 -5.22 4.52 -8.85
CA VAL A 224 -4.15 3.53 -8.57
C VAL A 224 -4.76 2.21 -8.12
N ARG A 225 -5.75 2.25 -7.19
CA ARG A 225 -6.43 1.03 -6.74
C ARG A 225 -7.17 0.34 -7.88
N CYS A 226 -7.94 1.06 -8.68
CA CYS A 226 -8.66 0.50 -9.82
C CYS A 226 -7.72 -0.11 -10.87
N MET A 227 -6.59 0.52 -11.12
CA MET A 227 -5.60 0.00 -12.08
C MET A 227 -4.85 -1.23 -11.55
N CYS A 228 -4.80 -1.45 -10.25
CA CYS A 228 -4.25 -2.67 -9.65
C CYS A 228 -5.26 -3.82 -9.56
N GLY A 229 -6.56 -3.53 -9.72
CA GLY A 229 -7.65 -4.52 -9.69
C GLY A 229 -8.93 -3.90 -9.16
N PHE A 230 -10.06 -4.46 -9.56
CA PHE A 230 -11.38 -3.97 -9.16
C PHE A 230 -11.95 -4.69 -7.94
N GLU A 231 -11.32 -5.79 -7.54
CA GLU A 231 -11.75 -6.59 -6.41
C GLU A 231 -11.78 -5.72 -5.15
N PHE A 232 -12.83 -5.89 -4.38
CA PHE A 232 -13.08 -5.15 -3.14
C PHE A 232 -13.21 -3.62 -3.27
N ILE A 233 -13.31 -3.05 -4.50
CA ILE A 233 -13.40 -1.61 -4.68
C ILE A 233 -14.59 -1.01 -3.92
N THR A 234 -15.75 -1.67 -3.95
CA THR A 234 -16.95 -1.25 -3.21
C THR A 234 -16.70 -1.20 -1.71
N THR A 235 -16.02 -2.21 -1.14
CA THR A 235 -15.67 -2.25 0.28
C THR A 235 -14.78 -1.06 0.67
N PHE A 236 -13.79 -0.72 -0.16
CA PHE A 236 -12.90 0.42 0.12
C PHE A 236 -13.59 1.77 -0.08
N LEU A 237 -14.49 1.88 -1.05
CA LEU A 237 -15.30 3.10 -1.21
C LEU A 237 -16.24 3.30 -0.01
N ILE A 238 -16.92 2.25 0.45
CA ILE A 238 -17.73 2.31 1.68
C ILE A 238 -16.86 2.69 2.89
N LEU A 239 -15.66 2.14 3.00
CA LEU A 239 -14.73 2.50 4.07
C LEU A 239 -14.34 3.99 4.03
N CYS A 240 -14.29 4.61 2.84
CA CYS A 240 -14.03 6.04 2.69
C CYS A 240 -15.19 6.92 3.15
N GLU A 241 -16.43 6.42 3.19
CA GLU A 241 -17.59 7.17 3.69
C GLU A 241 -17.49 7.41 5.22
N ILE A 242 -16.83 6.52 5.96
CA ILE A 242 -16.74 6.63 7.43
C ILE A 242 -16.10 7.96 7.85
N PRO A 243 -14.90 8.36 7.39
CA PRO A 243 -14.32 9.64 7.76
C PRO A 243 -15.08 10.84 7.22
N LEU A 244 -15.80 10.73 6.09
CA LEU A 244 -16.65 11.78 5.57
C LEU A 244 -17.86 12.01 6.45
N CYS A 245 -18.58 10.95 6.83
CA CYS A 245 -19.70 11.02 7.77
C CYS A 245 -19.26 11.55 9.15
N TYR A 246 -18.10 11.07 9.66
CA TYR A 246 -17.53 11.56 10.90
C TYR A 246 -17.24 13.08 10.84
N ALA A 247 -16.62 13.55 9.77
CA ALA A 247 -16.29 14.96 9.60
C ALA A 247 -17.55 15.84 9.49
N ALA A 248 -18.57 15.36 8.78
CA ALA A 248 -19.87 16.04 8.67
C ALA A 248 -20.57 16.13 10.03
N ALA A 249 -20.69 15.02 10.77
CA ALA A 249 -21.28 14.99 12.09
C ALA A 249 -20.53 15.89 13.09
N LYS A 250 -19.18 15.89 13.02
CA LYS A 250 -18.35 16.77 13.85
C LYS A 250 -18.60 18.26 13.54
N ALA A 251 -18.75 18.63 12.28
CA ALA A 251 -19.06 20.00 11.87
C ALA A 251 -20.42 20.44 12.42
N GLU A 252 -21.47 19.63 12.28
CA GLU A 252 -22.79 19.93 12.83
C GLU A 252 -22.80 20.07 14.37
N CYS A 253 -22.03 19.22 15.07
CA CYS A 253 -21.90 19.33 16.53
C CYS A 253 -21.21 20.63 16.94
N VAL A 254 -20.20 21.09 16.19
CA VAL A 254 -19.51 22.35 16.47
C VAL A 254 -20.42 23.54 16.23
N GLU A 255 -21.22 23.55 15.16
CA GLU A 255 -22.18 24.62 14.87
C GLU A 255 -23.33 24.72 15.93
N LYS A 256 -23.74 23.58 16.47
CA LYS A 256 -24.80 23.48 17.49
C LYS A 256 -24.30 23.58 18.93
N ALA A 257 -23.00 23.45 19.13
CA ALA A 257 -22.43 23.46 20.48
C ALA A 257 -22.38 24.89 21.05
N PRO A 258 -22.75 25.09 22.32
CA PRO A 258 -22.54 26.35 23.01
C PRO A 258 -21.03 26.72 22.94
N GLN A 259 -20.72 28.00 22.76
CA GLN A 259 -19.34 28.50 22.57
C GLN A 259 -18.32 28.04 23.64
N TRP A 260 -18.78 27.66 24.83
CA TRP A 260 -17.94 27.14 25.91
C TRP A 260 -17.52 25.67 25.70
N ALA A 261 -18.25 24.90 24.88
CA ALA A 261 -17.95 23.48 24.59
C ALA A 261 -16.89 23.30 23.49
N CYS A 262 -16.58 24.35 22.73
CA CYS A 262 -15.63 24.32 21.59
C CYS A 262 -14.16 24.54 21.97
N ARG A 263 -13.80 24.50 23.25
CA ARG A 263 -12.44 24.77 23.75
C ARG A 263 -11.64 23.51 24.12
N TRP A 264 -11.80 22.40 23.39
CA TRP A 264 -10.96 21.20 23.56
C TRP A 264 -10.09 20.92 22.36
#